data_0a7420eb191149f09153256b4e534d9f
#
_entry.id   0a7420eb191149f09153256b4e534d9f
#
_cell.length_a   1.000
_cell.length_b   1.000
_cell.length_c   1.000
_cell.angle_alpha   90.00
_cell.angle_beta   90.00
_cell.angle_gamma   90.00
#
_symmetry.space_group_name_H-M   'P 1'
#
loop_
_entity.id
_entity.type
_entity.pdbx_description
1 polymer ?
#
loop_
_entity_poly.entity_id
_entity_poly.type
_entity_poly.pdbx_seq_one_letter_code
_entity_poly.pdbx_strand_id
1 'polypeptide(L)'
;MAKLTTYQVTEIAKDTWVINEAGMTAMFLLKGTERALLIDTGVGMTDLKKLISWLTPLPYDVVLTHGHPDHIGGAAQFEEVYIHEKDEDSLKPINYDSIADYVELLGNMGAYDVYD
;
A
#
# COMPACT_ATOMS: atom_id res chain seq x y z
N MET A 1 22.07 -12.75 5.09
CA MET A 1 20.62 -12.90 5.00
C MET A 1 19.99 -11.61 4.49
N ALA A 2 19.42 -11.67 3.32
CA ALA A 2 18.72 -10.51 2.76
C ALA A 2 17.45 -10.22 3.58
N LYS A 3 17.07 -9.00 3.58
CA LYS A 3 15.94 -8.55 4.38
C LYS A 3 15.07 -7.65 3.53
N LEU A 4 13.82 -8.05 3.34
CA LEU A 4 12.88 -7.19 2.64
C LEU A 4 12.73 -5.88 3.40
N THR A 5 12.84 -4.79 2.67
CA THR A 5 12.59 -3.47 3.23
C THR A 5 11.10 -3.35 3.51
N THR A 6 10.76 -3.16 4.75
CA THR A 6 9.39 -2.96 5.15
C THR A 6 8.98 -1.50 4.91
N TYR A 7 7.87 -1.09 5.50
CA TYR A 7 7.39 0.27 5.36
C TYR A 7 8.29 1.27 6.11
N GLN A 8 8.52 2.41 5.48
CA GLN A 8 9.06 3.58 6.16
C GLN A 8 7.92 4.56 6.35
N VAL A 9 7.68 4.96 7.59
CA VAL A 9 6.57 5.84 7.94
C VAL A 9 7.13 7.19 8.41
N THR A 10 6.68 8.25 7.76
CA THR A 10 7.14 9.60 8.08
C THR A 10 5.93 10.53 8.23
N GLU A 11 5.84 11.23 9.34
CA GLU A 11 4.83 12.27 9.50
C GLU A 11 5.27 13.51 8.74
N ILE A 12 4.53 13.88 7.70
CA ILE A 12 4.88 15.00 6.82
C ILE A 12 4.12 16.27 7.16
N ALA A 13 3.03 16.15 7.89
CA ALA A 13 2.25 17.26 8.43
C ALA A 13 1.48 16.72 9.63
N LYS A 14 0.82 17.59 10.37
CA LYS A 14 0.04 17.15 11.52
C LYS A 14 -0.99 16.11 11.09
N ASP A 15 -0.99 14.94 11.73
CA ASP A 15 -1.93 13.84 11.48
C ASP A 15 -1.92 13.35 10.02
N THR A 16 -0.79 13.52 9.33
CA THR A 16 -0.63 13.11 7.94
C THR A 16 0.70 12.37 7.79
N TRP A 17 0.64 11.10 7.40
CA TRP A 17 1.82 10.26 7.23
C TRP A 17 1.96 9.80 5.79
N VAL A 18 3.20 9.77 5.31
CA VAL A 18 3.53 9.02 4.11
C VAL A 18 4.08 7.66 4.55
N ILE A 19 3.55 6.61 3.94
CA ILE A 19 3.99 5.24 4.17
C ILE A 19 4.67 4.77 2.90
N ASN A 20 5.97 4.59 2.96
CA ASN A 20 6.76 4.19 1.82
C ASN A 20 7.04 2.69 1.89
N GLU A 21 6.67 1.96 0.85
CA GLU A 21 6.90 0.53 0.76
C GLU A 21 8.06 0.26 -0.20
N ALA A 22 9.10 -0.39 0.30
CA ALA A 22 10.29 -0.77 -0.48
C ALA A 22 11.00 0.41 -1.15
N GLY A 23 10.76 1.64 -0.70
CA GLY A 23 11.38 2.83 -1.28
C GLY A 23 10.83 3.25 -2.63
N MET A 24 9.81 2.57 -3.16
CA MET A 24 9.33 2.77 -4.52
C MET A 24 7.87 3.20 -4.60
N THR A 25 7.04 2.79 -3.66
CA THR A 25 5.62 3.16 -3.69
C THR A 25 5.25 3.89 -2.41
N ALA A 26 4.36 4.84 -2.53
CA ALA A 26 3.94 5.66 -1.41
C ALA A 26 2.44 5.54 -1.19
N MET A 27 2.08 5.41 0.07
CA MET A 27 0.70 5.47 0.53
C MET A 27 0.59 6.63 1.50
N PHE A 28 -0.60 7.17 1.66
CA PHE A 28 -0.82 8.30 2.57
C PHE A 28 -1.90 7.95 3.58
N LEU A 29 -1.65 8.24 4.84
CA LEU A 29 -2.65 8.10 5.88
C LEU A 29 -2.94 9.49 6.46
N LEU A 30 -4.19 9.90 6.36
CA LEU A 30 -4.68 11.17 6.90
C LEU A 30 -5.63 10.87 8.05
N LYS A 31 -5.33 11.41 9.21
CA LYS A 31 -6.11 11.14 10.41
C LYS A 31 -6.97 12.35 10.75
N GLY A 32 -8.28 12.14 10.78
CA GLY A 32 -9.23 13.15 11.25
C GLY A 32 -9.50 12.99 12.74
N THR A 33 -10.58 13.62 13.20
CA THR A 33 -10.97 13.53 14.62
C THR A 33 -11.77 12.26 14.92
N GLU A 34 -12.55 11.78 13.96
CA GLU A 34 -13.42 10.62 14.13
C GLU A 34 -13.10 9.46 13.18
N ARG A 35 -12.54 9.77 12.03
CA ARG A 35 -12.17 8.80 11.00
C ARG A 35 -10.84 9.17 10.36
N ALA A 36 -10.26 8.20 9.70
CA ALA A 36 -9.03 8.40 8.93
C ALA A 36 -9.26 8.00 7.47
N LEU A 37 -8.28 8.32 6.61
CA LEU A 37 -8.32 7.98 5.20
C LEU A 37 -6.97 7.41 4.81
N LEU A 38 -6.97 6.20 4.24
CA LEU A 38 -5.79 5.60 3.65
C LEU A 38 -5.87 5.74 2.14
N ILE A 39 -4.84 6.32 1.54
CA ILE A 39 -4.76 6.52 0.10
C ILE A 39 -3.72 5.56 -0.45
N ASP A 40 -4.16 4.63 -1.30
CA ASP A 40 -3.41 3.54 -1.91
C ASP A 40 -2.98 2.46 -0.91
N THR A 41 -2.60 1.30 -1.43
CA THR A 41 -2.33 0.11 -0.63
C THR A 41 -0.99 -0.56 -0.96
N GLY A 42 -0.18 0.07 -1.81
CA GLY A 42 1.13 -0.46 -2.17
C GLY A 42 1.07 -1.73 -3.00
N VAL A 43 2.16 -2.49 -2.98
CA VAL A 43 2.28 -3.75 -3.73
C VAL A 43 1.64 -4.92 -2.99
N GLY A 44 1.49 -4.82 -1.69
CA GLY A 44 0.88 -5.88 -0.89
C GLY A 44 1.87 -6.92 -0.37
N MET A 45 3.11 -6.54 -0.20
CA MET A 45 4.16 -7.47 0.25
C MET A 45 4.05 -7.85 1.73
N THR A 46 3.47 -6.98 2.54
CA THR A 46 3.37 -7.20 3.98
C THR A 46 1.98 -6.81 4.48
N ASP A 47 1.77 -6.97 5.79
CA ASP A 47 0.47 -6.71 6.42
C ASP A 47 0.27 -5.21 6.66
N LEU A 48 -0.25 -4.53 5.66
CA LEU A 48 -0.55 -3.10 5.71
C LEU A 48 -1.63 -2.80 6.75
N LYS A 49 -2.65 -3.64 6.83
CA LYS A 49 -3.75 -3.45 7.78
C LYS A 49 -3.25 -3.42 9.22
N LYS A 50 -2.30 -4.28 9.55
CA LYS A 50 -1.68 -4.29 10.86
C LYS A 50 -0.89 -3.01 11.12
N LEU A 51 -0.13 -2.54 10.13
CA LEU A 51 0.60 -1.29 10.25
C LEU A 51 -0.33 -0.13 10.56
N ILE A 52 -1.45 -0.02 9.83
CA ILE A 52 -2.42 1.05 10.06
C ILE A 52 -2.97 0.98 11.48
N SER A 53 -3.21 -0.23 12.01
CA SER A 53 -3.71 -0.38 13.38
C SER A 53 -2.75 0.17 14.43
N TRP A 54 -1.46 0.19 14.14
CA TRP A 54 -0.46 0.79 15.03
C TRP A 54 -0.43 2.32 14.94
N LEU A 55 -0.82 2.87 13.78
CA LEU A 55 -0.79 4.32 13.55
C LEU A 55 -2.06 5.01 14.07
N THR A 56 -3.19 4.34 14.00
CA THR A 56 -4.45 4.91 14.46
C THR A 56 -5.45 3.84 14.87
N PRO A 57 -6.21 4.05 15.97
CA PRO A 57 -7.32 3.17 16.33
C PRO A 57 -8.62 3.56 15.63
N LEU A 58 -8.64 4.66 14.87
CA LEU A 58 -9.85 5.16 14.24
C LEU A 58 -10.31 4.25 13.10
N PRO A 59 -11.61 4.18 12.84
CA PRO A 59 -12.11 3.60 11.59
C PRO A 59 -11.61 4.44 10.42
N TYR A 60 -11.38 3.79 9.28
CA TYR A 60 -10.87 4.50 8.12
C TYR A 60 -11.43 3.92 6.82
N ASP A 61 -11.46 4.76 5.80
CA ASP A 61 -11.78 4.36 4.44
C ASP A 61 -10.49 4.19 3.66
N VAL A 62 -10.53 3.35 2.63
CA VAL A 62 -9.39 3.09 1.74
C VAL A 62 -9.75 3.55 0.34
N VAL A 63 -8.98 4.47 -0.21
CA VAL A 63 -9.19 5.03 -1.54
C VAL A 63 -7.98 4.71 -2.41
N LEU A 64 -8.24 4.24 -3.62
CA LEU A 64 -7.20 3.91 -4.59
C LEU A 64 -7.14 5.01 -5.65
N THR A 65 -5.94 5.53 -5.91
CA THR A 65 -5.77 6.60 -6.89
C THR A 65 -5.91 6.10 -8.32
N HIS A 66 -5.42 4.89 -8.59
CA HIS A 66 -5.52 4.26 -9.90
C HIS A 66 -5.25 2.76 -9.78
N GLY A 67 -5.41 2.02 -10.88
CA GLY A 67 -5.38 0.56 -10.89
C GLY A 67 -4.03 -0.09 -11.12
N HIS A 68 -2.91 0.59 -10.97
CA HIS A 68 -1.60 -0.03 -11.12
C HIS A 68 -1.25 -0.95 -9.94
N PRO A 69 -0.54 -2.07 -10.18
CA PRO A 69 -0.27 -3.06 -9.13
C PRO A 69 0.42 -2.52 -7.89
N ASP A 70 1.25 -1.49 -8.03
CA ASP A 70 1.97 -0.90 -6.90
C ASP A 70 1.09 0.01 -6.03
N HIS A 71 -0.16 0.20 -6.41
CA HIS A 71 -1.14 0.99 -5.65
C HIS A 71 -2.32 0.16 -5.16
N ILE A 72 -2.63 -0.94 -5.84
CA ILE A 72 -3.78 -1.78 -5.48
C ILE A 72 -3.38 -3.13 -4.87
N GLY A 73 -2.08 -3.43 -4.77
CA GLY A 73 -1.59 -4.74 -4.37
C GLY A 73 -2.07 -5.18 -2.98
N GLY A 74 -2.26 -4.24 -2.06
CA GLY A 74 -2.75 -4.54 -0.72
C GLY A 74 -4.26 -4.45 -0.57
N ALA A 75 -5.00 -4.16 -1.63
CA ALA A 75 -6.45 -3.94 -1.55
C ALA A 75 -7.22 -5.13 -0.98
N ALA A 76 -6.75 -6.35 -1.25
CA ALA A 76 -7.41 -7.56 -0.76
C ALA A 76 -7.39 -7.71 0.76
N GLN A 77 -6.57 -6.94 1.47
CA GLN A 77 -6.53 -6.94 2.93
C GLN A 77 -7.74 -6.24 3.54
N PHE A 78 -8.48 -5.47 2.75
CA PHE A 78 -9.59 -4.65 3.22
C PHE A 78 -10.92 -5.14 2.65
N GLU A 79 -11.96 -5.07 3.47
CA GLU A 79 -13.30 -5.51 3.05
C GLU A 79 -13.90 -4.58 1.99
N GLU A 80 -13.55 -3.29 2.04
CA GLU A 80 -14.13 -2.29 1.17
C GLU A 80 -13.07 -1.28 0.78
N VAL A 81 -12.95 -1.00 -0.52
CA VAL A 81 -12.05 0.03 -1.05
C VAL A 81 -12.83 0.85 -2.09
N TYR A 82 -12.42 2.10 -2.26
CA TYR A 82 -13.02 3.01 -3.24
C TYR A 82 -12.03 3.27 -4.36
N ILE A 83 -12.49 3.16 -5.61
CA ILE A 83 -11.67 3.44 -6.79
C ILE A 83 -12.57 4.06 -7.86
N HIS A 84 -11.98 4.84 -8.75
CA HIS A 84 -12.73 5.39 -9.87
C HIS A 84 -13.27 4.27 -10.76
N GLU A 85 -14.50 4.43 -11.25
CA GLU A 85 -15.18 3.38 -12.03
C GLU A 85 -14.41 2.91 -13.24
N LYS A 86 -13.62 3.78 -13.87
CA LYS A 86 -12.79 3.43 -15.03
C LYS A 86 -11.67 2.46 -14.71
N ASP A 87 -11.27 2.37 -13.44
CA ASP A 87 -10.22 1.46 -12.98
C ASP A 87 -10.77 0.26 -12.21
N GLU A 88 -12.09 0.14 -12.09
CA GLU A 88 -12.73 -0.93 -11.33
C GLU A 88 -12.31 -2.32 -11.81
N ASP A 89 -12.19 -2.52 -13.10
CA ASP A 89 -11.81 -3.82 -13.67
C ASP A 89 -10.40 -4.24 -13.27
N SER A 90 -9.53 -3.32 -12.89
CA SER A 90 -8.18 -3.62 -12.43
C SER A 90 -8.17 -4.41 -11.13
N LEU A 91 -9.26 -4.38 -10.37
CA LEU A 91 -9.40 -5.12 -9.11
C LEU A 91 -9.88 -6.56 -9.31
N LYS A 92 -10.22 -6.95 -10.54
CA LYS A 92 -10.87 -8.24 -10.85
C LYS A 92 -10.10 -9.03 -11.90
N PRO A 93 -9.75 -10.24 -11.61
CA PRO A 93 -9.26 -10.80 -10.35
C PRO A 93 -7.85 -10.33 -10.11
N ILE A 94 -7.35 -10.47 -8.90
CA ILE A 94 -5.96 -10.14 -8.62
C ILE A 94 -5.09 -11.08 -9.44
N ASN A 95 -4.27 -10.52 -10.31
CA ASN A 95 -3.34 -11.29 -11.11
C ASN A 95 -2.03 -11.44 -10.34
N TYR A 96 -1.87 -12.58 -9.68
CA TYR A 96 -0.66 -12.87 -8.90
C TYR A 96 0.61 -12.82 -9.74
N ASP A 97 0.54 -13.22 -11.01
CA ASP A 97 1.70 -13.16 -11.88
C ASP A 97 2.15 -11.72 -12.12
N SER A 98 1.22 -10.81 -12.32
CA SER A 98 1.53 -9.38 -12.48
C SER A 98 2.15 -8.80 -11.22
N ILE A 99 1.66 -9.19 -10.05
CA ILE A 99 2.21 -8.73 -8.78
C ILE A 99 3.62 -9.28 -8.59
N ALA A 100 3.83 -10.55 -8.88
CA ALA A 100 5.14 -11.20 -8.78
C ALA A 100 6.15 -10.51 -9.70
N ASP A 101 5.76 -10.24 -10.94
CA ASP A 101 6.61 -9.53 -11.90
C ASP A 101 6.96 -8.13 -11.41
N TYR A 102 6.02 -7.45 -10.79
CA TYR A 102 6.25 -6.11 -10.27
C TYR A 102 7.22 -6.14 -9.09
N VAL A 103 7.08 -7.10 -8.20
CA VAL A 103 8.00 -7.28 -7.07
C VAL A 103 9.41 -7.56 -7.57
N GLU A 104 9.54 -8.41 -8.59
CA GLU A 104 10.84 -8.69 -9.19
C GLU A 104 11.45 -7.43 -9.81
N LEU A 105 10.67 -6.64 -10.51
CA LEU A 105 11.12 -5.37 -11.08
C LEU A 105 11.65 -4.43 -10.00
N LEU A 106 10.92 -4.29 -8.90
CA LEU A 106 11.34 -3.44 -7.79
C LEU A 106 12.65 -3.92 -7.19
N GLY A 107 12.83 -5.23 -7.06
CA GLY A 107 14.09 -5.80 -6.58
C GLY A 107 15.24 -5.51 -7.52
N ASN A 108 15.03 -5.64 -8.83
CA ASN A 108 16.05 -5.35 -9.84
C ASN A 108 16.42 -3.87 -9.87
N MET A 109 15.51 -2.99 -9.46
CA MET A 109 15.76 -1.55 -9.33
C MET A 109 16.45 -1.19 -8.01
N GLY A 110 16.74 -2.17 -7.15
CA GLY A 110 17.44 -1.94 -5.89
C GLY A 110 16.56 -1.42 -4.77
N ALA A 111 15.24 -1.55 -4.89
CA ALA A 111 14.32 -1.09 -3.87
C ALA A 111 14.42 -1.90 -2.57
N TYR A 112 14.81 -3.17 -2.68
CA TYR A 112 15.00 -4.07 -1.55
C TYR A 112 15.86 -5.26 -2.00
N ASP A 113 16.35 -6.04 -1.04
CA ASP A 113 17.04 -7.28 -1.35
C ASP A 113 16.04 -8.39 -1.63
N VAL A 114 16.22 -9.10 -2.74
CA VAL A 114 15.32 -10.17 -3.17
C VAL A 114 15.70 -11.52 -2.57
N TYR A 115 16.94 -11.69 -2.15
CA TYR A 115 17.48 -12.96 -1.67
C TYR A 115 17.84 -12.90 -0.19
N ASP A 116 17.63 -14.01 0.45
CA ASP A 116 18.15 -14.24 1.80
C ASP A 116 19.52 -14.87 1.74
#